data_1611cc96c7bfd3e30d86f1fef3a0ad6e
#
_entry.id   1611cc96c7bfd3e30d86f1fef3a0ad6e
#
_cell.length_a   1.000
_cell.length_b   1.000
_cell.length_c   1.000
_cell.angle_alpha   90.00
_cell.angle_beta   90.00
_cell.angle_gamma   90.00
#
_symmetry.space_group_name_H-M   'P 1'
#
loop_
_entity.id
_entity.type
_entity.pdbx_description
1 polymer ?
#
loop_
_entity_poly.entity_id
_entity_poly.type
_entity_poly.pdbx_seq_one_letter_code
_entity_poly.pdbx_strand_id
1 'polypeptide(L)'
;MGYSPPSPFKNVVEQQELQLQEPVSSRRLTGPVQFILGLLDCWKLEKKDAVYLLGFDETQSTCISEVFKGNEQLLGWDAKDRLSHLFAIRESLHYFFRDLETENDWLREPQPLLDGQIPMDLLLKGSIVDILLVREYIESMVGR
;
A
#
# COMPACT_ATOMS: atom_id res chain seq x y z
N MET A 1 -23.44 20.03 4.53
CA MET A 1 -22.03 19.66 4.64
C MET A 1 -21.88 18.16 4.46
N GLY A 2 -21.09 17.75 3.52
CA GLY A 2 -20.94 16.34 3.21
C GLY A 2 -20.13 15.57 4.24
N TYR A 3 -20.41 14.29 4.35
CA TYR A 3 -19.62 13.40 5.15
C TYR A 3 -18.23 13.25 4.52
N SER A 4 -17.19 13.39 5.35
CA SER A 4 -15.82 13.16 4.92
C SER A 4 -15.38 11.81 5.48
N PRO A 5 -15.09 10.80 4.62
CA PRO A 5 -14.65 9.51 5.14
C PRO A 5 -13.31 9.66 5.86
N PRO A 6 -13.07 8.84 6.88
CA PRO A 6 -11.81 8.91 7.58
C PRO A 6 -10.65 8.52 6.65
N SER A 7 -9.50 9.15 6.87
CA SER A 7 -8.29 8.77 6.17
C SER A 7 -7.93 7.32 6.50
N PRO A 8 -7.43 6.52 5.52
CA PRO A 8 -6.95 5.17 5.83
C PRO A 8 -5.83 5.14 6.86
N PHE A 9 -5.17 6.27 7.09
CA PHE A 9 -4.07 6.35 8.04
C PHE A 9 -4.46 6.97 9.39
N LYS A 10 -5.72 7.32 9.58
CA LYS A 10 -6.17 7.97 10.82
C LYS A 10 -5.95 7.08 12.05
N ASN A 11 -6.40 5.83 11.97
CA ASN A 11 -6.22 4.89 13.07
C ASN A 11 -4.75 4.58 13.33
N VAL A 12 -3.93 4.59 12.28
CA VAL A 12 -2.51 4.36 12.38
C VAL A 12 -1.83 5.49 13.13
N VAL A 13 -2.24 6.74 12.86
CA VAL A 13 -1.71 7.91 13.59
C VAL A 13 -2.06 7.82 15.07
N GLU A 14 -3.28 7.41 15.42
CA GLU A 14 -3.68 7.23 16.81
C GLU A 14 -2.83 6.18 17.50
N GLN A 15 -2.54 5.07 16.84
CA GLN A 15 -1.67 4.03 17.38
C GLN A 15 -0.25 4.55 17.58
N GLN A 16 0.24 5.38 16.66
CA GLN A 16 1.56 5.96 16.76
C GLN A 16 1.66 6.89 17.98
N GLU A 17 0.64 7.69 18.24
CA GLU A 17 0.59 8.57 19.41
C GLU A 17 0.66 7.77 20.71
N LEU A 18 -0.06 6.65 20.79
CA LEU A 18 -0.01 5.77 21.94
C LEU A 18 1.38 5.18 22.16
N GLN A 19 2.05 4.84 21.06
CA GLN A 19 3.39 4.25 21.14
C GLN A 19 4.47 5.25 21.51
N LEU A 20 4.25 6.54 21.30
CA LEU A 20 5.19 7.58 21.72
C LEU A 20 5.38 7.64 23.24
N GLN A 21 4.48 7.00 23.99
CA GLN A 21 4.60 6.88 25.45
C GLN A 21 5.58 5.80 25.88
N GLU A 22 6.02 4.94 24.96
CA GLU A 22 6.95 3.86 25.23
C GLU A 22 8.41 4.34 25.08
N PRO A 23 9.35 3.64 25.71
CA PRO A 23 10.77 3.94 25.49
C PRO A 23 11.13 3.81 24.00
N VAL A 24 12.03 4.65 23.52
CA VAL A 24 12.44 4.66 22.13
C VAL A 24 12.93 3.29 21.67
N SER A 25 13.66 2.57 22.54
CA SER A 25 14.24 1.27 22.20
C SER A 25 13.19 0.17 22.01
N SER A 26 11.98 0.35 22.57
CA SER A 26 10.90 -0.63 22.42
C SER A 26 9.79 -0.13 21.50
N ARG A 27 9.96 1.06 20.92
CA ARG A 27 8.96 1.65 20.05
C ARG A 27 8.80 0.85 18.77
N ARG A 28 7.56 0.46 18.47
CA ARG A 28 7.25 -0.24 17.22
C ARG A 28 7.14 0.75 16.08
N LEU A 29 7.47 0.26 14.87
CA LEU A 29 7.17 1.03 13.67
C LEU A 29 5.66 1.06 13.49
N THR A 30 5.12 2.25 13.23
CA THR A 30 3.68 2.46 13.06
C THR A 30 3.43 3.35 11.86
N GLY A 31 2.17 3.60 11.60
CA GLY A 31 1.78 4.51 10.55
C GLY A 31 1.97 3.92 9.17
N PRO A 32 2.31 4.76 8.20
CA PRO A 32 2.52 4.31 6.83
C PRO A 32 3.58 3.22 6.71
N VAL A 33 4.63 3.27 7.52
CA VAL A 33 5.71 2.27 7.46
C VAL A 33 5.17 0.89 7.81
N GLN A 34 4.40 0.78 8.87
CA GLN A 34 3.82 -0.51 9.26
C GLN A 34 2.84 -1.01 8.21
N PHE A 35 2.08 -0.12 7.60
CA PHE A 35 1.19 -0.51 6.51
C PHE A 35 1.97 -1.05 5.33
N ILE A 36 3.05 -0.38 4.93
CA ILE A 36 3.90 -0.85 3.81
C ILE A 36 4.45 -2.24 4.10
N LEU A 37 5.01 -2.44 5.30
CA LEU A 37 5.59 -3.73 5.68
C LEU A 37 4.53 -4.83 5.67
N GLY A 38 3.34 -4.53 6.21
CA GLY A 38 2.23 -5.48 6.21
C GLY A 38 1.76 -5.81 4.80
N LEU A 39 1.73 -4.81 3.94
CA LEU A 39 1.32 -5.00 2.54
C LEU A 39 2.31 -5.89 1.80
N LEU A 40 3.61 -5.65 1.97
CA LEU A 40 4.65 -6.46 1.35
C LEU A 40 4.53 -7.92 1.79
N ASP A 41 4.31 -8.14 3.08
CA ASP A 41 4.12 -9.49 3.61
C ASP A 41 2.84 -10.14 3.03
N CYS A 42 1.74 -9.41 3.06
CA CYS A 42 0.44 -9.87 2.56
C CYS A 42 0.50 -10.26 1.08
N TRP A 43 1.20 -9.48 0.27
CA TRP A 43 1.31 -9.70 -1.17
C TRP A 43 2.55 -10.49 -1.58
N LYS A 44 3.31 -11.00 -0.61
CA LYS A 44 4.52 -11.81 -0.85
C LYS A 44 5.54 -11.07 -1.69
N LEU A 45 5.76 -9.79 -1.36
CA LEU A 45 6.72 -8.93 -2.03
C LEU A 45 7.94 -8.72 -1.14
N GLU A 46 9.04 -8.29 -1.76
CA GLU A 46 10.27 -7.95 -1.06
C GLU A 46 10.33 -6.46 -0.76
N LYS A 47 11.20 -6.06 0.17
CA LYS A 47 11.36 -4.64 0.51
C LYS A 47 11.76 -3.79 -0.68
N LYS A 48 12.54 -4.34 -1.61
CA LYS A 48 12.94 -3.61 -2.83
C LYS A 48 11.73 -3.23 -3.69
N ASP A 49 10.64 -3.99 -3.61
CA ASP A 49 9.44 -3.71 -4.39
C ASP A 49 8.72 -2.46 -3.91
N ALA A 50 8.96 -2.05 -2.67
CA ALA A 50 8.35 -0.83 -2.13
C ALA A 50 8.81 0.41 -2.89
N VAL A 51 10.00 0.40 -3.46
CA VAL A 51 10.50 1.51 -4.28
C VAL A 51 9.50 1.80 -5.41
N TYR A 52 9.07 0.75 -6.10
CA TYR A 52 8.15 0.89 -7.22
C TYR A 52 6.74 1.23 -6.77
N LEU A 53 6.25 0.57 -5.72
CA LEU A 53 4.90 0.84 -5.20
C LEU A 53 4.75 2.29 -4.75
N LEU A 54 5.80 2.87 -4.18
CA LEU A 54 5.78 4.23 -3.65
C LEU A 54 6.19 5.29 -4.68
N GLY A 55 6.53 4.88 -5.89
CA GLY A 55 6.87 5.82 -6.94
C GLY A 55 8.27 6.42 -6.84
N PHE A 56 9.14 5.81 -6.06
CA PHE A 56 10.53 6.20 -6.03
C PHE A 56 11.28 5.55 -7.20
N ASP A 57 12.35 6.17 -7.65
CA ASP A 57 13.21 5.54 -8.64
C ASP A 57 14.33 4.75 -7.93
N GLU A 58 15.10 4.01 -8.72
CA GLU A 58 16.14 3.14 -8.16
C GLU A 58 17.25 3.92 -7.44
N THR A 59 17.45 5.18 -7.79
CA THR A 59 18.45 6.02 -7.11
C THR A 59 18.01 6.42 -5.71
N GLN A 60 16.73 6.23 -5.39
CA GLN A 60 16.15 6.60 -4.11
C GLN A 60 15.99 5.41 -3.15
N SER A 61 16.69 4.31 -3.43
CA SER A 61 16.61 3.12 -2.56
C SER A 61 17.07 3.41 -1.14
N THR A 62 17.99 4.35 -0.95
CA THR A 62 18.44 4.77 0.37
C THR A 62 17.31 5.43 1.16
N CYS A 63 16.45 6.21 0.48
CA CYS A 63 15.30 6.81 1.12
C CYS A 63 14.35 5.75 1.66
N ILE A 64 14.13 4.68 0.90
CA ILE A 64 13.28 3.57 1.33
C ILE A 64 13.85 2.91 2.59
N SER A 65 15.17 2.66 2.61
CA SER A 65 15.82 2.08 3.78
C SER A 65 15.60 2.94 5.03
N GLU A 66 15.73 4.25 4.89
CA GLU A 66 15.51 5.17 6.00
C GLU A 66 14.04 5.21 6.45
N VAL A 67 13.10 5.12 5.51
CA VAL A 67 11.68 5.04 5.84
C VAL A 67 11.42 3.80 6.69
N PHE A 68 11.98 2.65 6.29
CA PHE A 68 11.81 1.41 7.05
C PHE A 68 12.45 1.45 8.44
N LYS A 69 13.39 2.37 8.67
CA LYS A 69 13.97 2.59 9.98
C LYS A 69 13.15 3.52 10.85
N GLY A 70 12.05 4.08 10.32
CA GLY A 70 11.14 4.93 11.04
C GLY A 70 11.13 6.38 10.60
N ASN A 71 11.89 6.75 9.57
CA ASN A 71 11.95 8.13 9.07
C ASN A 71 10.80 8.38 8.09
N GLU A 72 9.56 8.36 8.59
CA GLU A 72 8.36 8.52 7.79
C GLU A 72 8.27 9.88 7.10
N GLN A 73 8.94 10.88 7.63
CA GLN A 73 8.95 12.21 7.04
C GLN A 73 9.55 12.23 5.64
N LEU A 74 10.29 11.19 5.27
CA LEU A 74 10.82 11.06 3.92
C LEU A 74 9.76 10.64 2.90
N LEU A 75 8.59 10.21 3.38
CA LEU A 75 7.45 9.93 2.50
C LEU A 75 6.78 11.25 2.14
N GLY A 76 6.92 11.66 0.89
CA GLY A 76 6.26 12.87 0.39
C GLY A 76 4.78 12.65 0.10
N TRP A 77 4.13 13.69 -0.40
CA TRP A 77 2.71 13.65 -0.70
C TRP A 77 2.36 12.58 -1.72
N ASP A 78 3.20 12.42 -2.76
CA ASP A 78 2.96 11.42 -3.80
C ASP A 78 2.98 10.00 -3.22
N ALA A 79 3.98 9.69 -2.40
CA ALA A 79 4.06 8.36 -1.79
C ALA A 79 2.86 8.08 -0.88
N LYS A 80 2.43 9.08 -0.12
CA LYS A 80 1.26 8.93 0.76
C LYS A 80 -0.03 8.75 -0.04
N ASP A 81 -0.16 9.45 -1.15
CA ASP A 81 -1.30 9.30 -2.03
C ASP A 81 -1.36 7.89 -2.61
N ARG A 82 -0.22 7.37 -3.06
CA ARG A 82 -0.13 6.00 -3.55
C ARG A 82 -0.51 4.99 -2.48
N LEU A 83 -0.05 5.19 -1.25
CA LEU A 83 -0.42 4.30 -0.14
C LEU A 83 -1.91 4.30 0.12
N SER A 84 -2.57 5.44 -0.03
CA SER A 84 -4.02 5.53 0.11
C SER A 84 -4.74 4.65 -0.91
N HIS A 85 -4.27 4.66 -2.17
CA HIS A 85 -4.85 3.81 -3.21
C HIS A 85 -4.53 2.34 -2.98
N LEU A 86 -3.31 2.03 -2.56
CA LEU A 86 -2.92 0.65 -2.26
C LEU A 86 -3.72 0.10 -1.08
N PHE A 87 -4.01 0.93 -0.09
CA PHE A 87 -4.88 0.55 1.02
C PHE A 87 -6.27 0.19 0.51
N ALA A 88 -6.84 1.03 -0.36
CA ALA A 88 -8.16 0.77 -0.93
C ALA A 88 -8.19 -0.53 -1.73
N ILE A 89 -7.12 -0.82 -2.48
CA ILE A 89 -6.98 -2.06 -3.23
C ILE A 89 -6.97 -3.24 -2.28
N ARG A 90 -6.14 -3.19 -1.25
CA ARG A 90 -6.05 -4.29 -0.27
C ARG A 90 -7.39 -4.55 0.41
N GLU A 91 -8.06 -3.50 0.86
CA GLU A 91 -9.35 -3.65 1.54
C GLU A 91 -10.40 -4.26 0.62
N SER A 92 -10.43 -3.83 -0.64
CA SER A 92 -11.37 -4.39 -1.62
C SER A 92 -11.07 -5.84 -1.92
N LEU A 93 -9.82 -6.22 -2.04
CA LEU A 93 -9.42 -7.61 -2.25
C LEU A 93 -9.81 -8.49 -1.08
N HIS A 94 -9.58 -8.04 0.15
CA HIS A 94 -9.97 -8.78 1.36
C HIS A 94 -11.49 -8.96 1.42
N TYR A 95 -12.22 -7.93 1.04
CA TYR A 95 -13.67 -7.99 1.02
C TYR A 95 -14.18 -9.00 -0.01
N PHE A 96 -13.57 -9.01 -1.21
CA PHE A 96 -14.04 -9.83 -2.32
C PHE A 96 -13.62 -11.30 -2.17
N PHE A 97 -12.35 -11.56 -1.89
CA PHE A 97 -11.81 -12.92 -1.89
C PHE A 97 -11.82 -13.59 -0.52
N ARG A 98 -11.60 -12.83 0.56
CA ARG A 98 -11.58 -13.33 1.94
C ARG A 98 -10.50 -14.35 2.27
N ASP A 99 -9.57 -14.60 1.34
CA ASP A 99 -8.53 -15.58 1.45
C ASP A 99 -7.28 -15.05 0.75
N LEU A 100 -6.16 -14.99 1.48
CA LEU A 100 -4.93 -14.40 0.95
C LEU A 100 -4.37 -15.17 -0.23
N GLU A 101 -4.51 -16.48 -0.24
CA GLU A 101 -4.00 -17.29 -1.35
C GLU A 101 -4.72 -16.92 -2.65
N THR A 102 -6.05 -16.83 -2.59
CA THR A 102 -6.85 -16.46 -3.76
C THR A 102 -6.57 -15.03 -4.20
N GLU A 103 -6.40 -14.10 -3.25
CA GLU A 103 -6.01 -12.73 -3.57
C GLU A 103 -4.69 -12.68 -4.34
N ASN A 104 -3.70 -13.40 -3.83
CA ASN A 104 -2.37 -13.42 -4.44
C ASN A 104 -2.40 -14.08 -5.82
N ASP A 105 -3.22 -15.11 -5.99
CA ASP A 105 -3.40 -15.73 -7.29
C ASP A 105 -4.00 -14.74 -8.29
N TRP A 106 -5.05 -14.01 -7.87
CA TRP A 106 -5.70 -13.02 -8.73
C TRP A 106 -4.72 -11.91 -9.11
N LEU A 107 -3.93 -11.44 -8.15
CA LEU A 107 -2.95 -10.38 -8.41
C LEU A 107 -1.90 -10.78 -9.43
N ARG A 108 -1.65 -12.07 -9.58
CA ARG A 108 -0.58 -12.58 -10.45
C ARG A 108 -1.08 -13.26 -11.72
N GLU A 109 -2.37 -13.19 -11.98
CA GLU A 109 -2.96 -13.75 -13.19
C GLU A 109 -3.36 -12.65 -14.17
N PRO A 110 -3.25 -12.89 -15.49
CA PRO A 110 -3.74 -11.93 -16.48
C PRO A 110 -5.23 -11.68 -16.32
N GLN A 111 -5.64 -10.44 -16.40
CA GLN A 111 -7.04 -10.04 -16.24
C GLN A 111 -7.59 -9.48 -17.55
N PRO A 112 -8.71 -10.02 -18.06
CA PRO A 112 -9.27 -9.55 -19.33
C PRO A 112 -9.58 -8.05 -19.36
N LEU A 113 -10.11 -7.51 -18.26
CA LEU A 113 -10.46 -6.08 -18.22
C LEU A 113 -9.23 -5.17 -18.07
N LEU A 114 -8.06 -5.73 -17.89
CA LEU A 114 -6.80 -5.00 -17.91
C LEU A 114 -6.01 -5.31 -19.18
N ASP A 115 -6.71 -5.65 -20.26
CA ASP A 115 -6.12 -6.03 -21.55
C ASP A 115 -5.15 -7.21 -21.42
N GLY A 116 -5.46 -8.15 -20.52
CA GLY A 116 -4.63 -9.32 -20.29
C GLY A 116 -3.39 -9.05 -19.45
N GLN A 117 -3.25 -7.86 -18.90
CA GLN A 117 -2.12 -7.53 -18.04
C GLN A 117 -2.31 -8.11 -16.63
N ILE A 118 -1.19 -8.38 -15.98
CA ILE A 118 -1.18 -8.91 -14.62
C ILE A 118 -1.25 -7.74 -13.65
N PRO A 119 -2.23 -7.72 -12.72
CA PRO A 119 -2.36 -6.60 -11.77
C PRO A 119 -1.08 -6.27 -11.02
N MET A 120 -0.36 -7.28 -10.53
CA MET A 120 0.88 -7.04 -9.80
C MET A 120 1.94 -6.35 -10.66
N ASP A 121 2.02 -6.72 -11.94
CA ASP A 121 2.96 -6.07 -12.86
C ASP A 121 2.63 -4.59 -13.01
N LEU A 122 1.34 -4.25 -13.08
CA LEU A 122 0.91 -2.85 -13.16
C LEU A 122 1.27 -2.09 -11.88
N LEU A 123 1.04 -2.70 -10.72
CA LEU A 123 1.35 -2.05 -9.45
C LEU A 123 2.84 -1.78 -9.28
N LEU A 124 3.69 -2.65 -9.85
CA LEU A 124 5.14 -2.55 -9.71
C LEU A 124 5.79 -1.71 -10.81
N LYS A 125 5.02 -1.15 -11.74
CA LYS A 125 5.57 -0.24 -12.77
C LYS A 125 5.95 1.13 -12.24
N GLY A 126 5.46 1.49 -11.05
CA GLY A 126 5.77 2.78 -10.46
C GLY A 126 4.89 3.94 -10.93
N SER A 127 3.89 3.68 -11.75
CA SER A 127 2.99 4.71 -12.27
C SER A 127 1.71 4.78 -11.43
N ILE A 128 1.34 6.00 -11.02
CA ILE A 128 0.09 6.21 -10.30
C ILE A 128 -1.12 5.85 -11.18
N VAL A 129 -1.00 6.07 -12.48
CA VAL A 129 -2.08 5.75 -13.42
C VAL A 129 -2.38 4.25 -13.41
N ASP A 130 -1.34 3.42 -13.37
CA ASP A 130 -1.49 1.98 -13.33
C ASP A 130 -2.10 1.51 -11.99
N ILE A 131 -1.71 2.14 -10.90
CA ILE A 131 -2.30 1.84 -9.59
C ILE A 131 -3.80 2.17 -9.60
N LEU A 132 -4.16 3.32 -10.15
CA LEU A 132 -5.56 3.74 -10.24
C LEU A 132 -6.37 2.79 -11.14
N LEU A 133 -5.77 2.30 -12.21
CA LEU A 133 -6.41 1.36 -13.11
C LEU A 133 -6.76 0.06 -12.38
N VAL A 134 -5.82 -0.48 -11.62
CA VAL A 134 -6.06 -1.68 -10.82
C VAL A 134 -7.13 -1.42 -9.77
N ARG A 135 -7.06 -0.28 -9.08
CA ARG A 135 -8.06 0.09 -8.07
C ARG A 135 -9.46 0.15 -8.67
N GLU A 136 -9.60 0.81 -9.82
CA GLU A 136 -10.88 0.95 -10.49
C GLU A 136 -11.46 -0.41 -10.86
N TYR A 137 -10.64 -1.31 -11.37
CA TYR A 137 -11.08 -2.65 -11.72
C TYR A 137 -11.61 -3.38 -10.49
N ILE A 138 -10.81 -3.40 -9.42
CA ILE A 138 -11.19 -4.12 -8.19
C ILE A 138 -12.47 -3.53 -7.60
N GLU A 139 -12.58 -2.21 -7.55
CA GLU A 139 -13.77 -1.56 -7.00
C GLU A 139 -15.01 -1.87 -7.83
N SER A 140 -14.86 -2.01 -9.14
CA SER A 140 -15.99 -2.42 -9.98
C SER A 140 -16.44 -3.85 -9.68
N MET A 141 -15.51 -4.74 -9.33
CA MET A 141 -15.84 -6.11 -8.96
C MET A 141 -16.60 -6.19 -7.65
N VAL A 142 -16.30 -5.32 -6.69
CA VAL A 142 -16.97 -5.32 -5.38
C VAL A 142 -18.19 -4.39 -5.34
N GLY A 143 -18.50 -3.72 -6.43
CA GLY A 143 -19.69 -2.88 -6.52
C GLY A 143 -19.53 -1.50 -5.89
N ARG A 144 -18.34 -0.99 -5.83
CA ARG A 144 -18.09 0.33 -5.26
C ARG A 144 -18.05 1.45 -6.28
#